data_df6f643b205a170f099934e5a8ddbcc4
#
_entry.id   df6f643b205a170f099934e5a8ddbcc4
#
_cell.length_a   1.000
_cell.length_b   1.000
_cell.length_c   1.000
_cell.angle_alpha   90.00
_cell.angle_beta   90.00
_cell.angle_gamma   90.00
#
_symmetry.space_group_name_H-M   'P 1'
#
loop_
_entity.id
_entity.type
_entity.pdbx_description
1 polymer ?
#
loop_
_entity_poly.entity_id
_entity_poly.type
_entity_poly.pdbx_seq_one_letter_code
_entity_poly.pdbx_strand_id
1 'polypeptide(L)'
;MGEPTPGRDSGPPGFLQLAGHPVRWRLLRELARSDRQVRELTNLTGNPQPLVSYHLGRLRAAQLVSARRSSADGRDAYYTADLARCGELLAAAGAALHPALGPGQPQAPAPQAPARVLFLCTGNGARSQMAEALAQRGSGGLVQAFSAGSHPRSLHPNTIRVLAERGIDVRGRVAKHLSAFTADRFGYVITLCDRVREVCPEFPGHPRHIHWSIPDPAAAGDTDEASYPAFQATAAELDARTGFLLAAIAATPARSAHQEA
;
A
#
# COMPACT_ATOMS: atom_id res chain seq x y z
N MET A 1 -51.23 12.15 -2.21
CA MET A 1 -49.75 12.17 -2.18
C MET A 1 -49.30 10.73 -2.05
N GLY A 2 -48.88 10.11 -3.17
CA GLY A 2 -48.41 8.72 -3.18
C GLY A 2 -46.99 8.63 -2.71
N GLU A 3 -46.70 7.76 -1.75
CA GLU A 3 -45.34 7.39 -1.37
C GLU A 3 -44.62 6.78 -2.57
N PRO A 4 -43.34 7.12 -2.80
CA PRO A 4 -42.56 6.47 -3.85
C PRO A 4 -42.32 5.01 -3.45
N THR A 5 -42.85 4.10 -4.24
CA THR A 5 -42.60 2.65 -4.15
C THR A 5 -41.08 2.42 -4.28
N PRO A 6 -40.43 1.69 -3.33
CA PRO A 6 -39.00 1.36 -3.46
C PRO A 6 -38.83 0.50 -4.73
N GLY A 7 -37.99 0.99 -5.66
CA GLY A 7 -37.69 0.33 -6.91
C GLY A 7 -37.15 -1.09 -6.68
N ARG A 8 -37.76 -2.04 -7.36
CA ARG A 8 -37.29 -3.43 -7.48
C ARG A 8 -36.01 -3.51 -8.31
N ASP A 9 -34.89 -3.08 -7.73
CA ASP A 9 -33.60 -3.50 -8.24
C ASP A 9 -32.98 -4.46 -7.19
N SER A 10 -33.37 -5.73 -7.31
CA SER A 10 -33.11 -6.79 -6.32
C SER A 10 -31.85 -7.59 -6.63
N GLY A 11 -30.95 -7.04 -7.44
CA GLY A 11 -29.66 -7.68 -7.73
C GLY A 11 -28.59 -7.29 -6.70
N PRO A 12 -27.51 -8.12 -6.57
CA PRO A 12 -26.39 -7.75 -5.72
C PRO A 12 -25.71 -6.47 -6.22
N PRO A 13 -25.21 -5.60 -5.33
CA PRO A 13 -24.49 -4.39 -5.70
C PRO A 13 -23.44 -4.63 -6.76
N GLY A 14 -23.26 -3.69 -7.70
CA GLY A 14 -22.37 -3.85 -8.85
C GLY A 14 -20.94 -4.23 -8.48
N PHE A 15 -20.44 -3.78 -7.31
CA PHE A 15 -19.16 -4.21 -6.77
C PHE A 15 -19.10 -5.72 -6.53
N LEU A 16 -20.13 -6.31 -5.91
CA LEU A 16 -20.15 -7.76 -5.63
C LEU A 16 -20.25 -8.56 -6.93
N GLN A 17 -21.00 -8.09 -7.92
CA GLN A 17 -21.07 -8.73 -9.25
C GLN A 17 -19.70 -8.65 -9.97
N LEU A 18 -19.01 -7.50 -9.84
CA LEU A 18 -17.71 -7.30 -10.46
C LEU A 18 -16.64 -8.14 -9.75
N ALA A 19 -16.50 -7.98 -8.43
CA ALA A 19 -15.48 -8.65 -7.62
C ALA A 19 -15.73 -10.17 -7.48
N GLY A 20 -16.98 -10.63 -7.55
CA GLY A 20 -17.37 -12.04 -7.44
C GLY A 20 -16.88 -12.95 -8.58
N HIS A 21 -16.36 -12.40 -9.68
CA HIS A 21 -15.76 -13.22 -10.73
C HIS A 21 -14.41 -13.81 -10.27
N PRO A 22 -14.18 -15.14 -10.38
CA PRO A 22 -13.00 -15.79 -9.79
C PRO A 22 -11.65 -15.17 -10.17
N VAL A 23 -11.46 -14.81 -11.44
CA VAL A 23 -10.21 -14.20 -11.91
C VAL A 23 -10.05 -12.79 -11.34
N ARG A 24 -11.12 -11.96 -11.36
CA ARG A 24 -11.05 -10.59 -10.80
C ARG A 24 -10.80 -10.60 -9.30
N TRP A 25 -11.42 -11.53 -8.57
CA TRP A 25 -11.16 -11.72 -7.14
C TRP A 25 -9.71 -12.07 -6.85
N ARG A 26 -9.11 -13.01 -7.62
CA ARG A 26 -7.69 -13.34 -7.49
C ARG A 26 -6.79 -12.13 -7.78
N LEU A 27 -7.07 -11.38 -8.86
CA LEU A 27 -6.32 -10.18 -9.19
C LEU A 27 -6.39 -9.13 -8.08
N LEU A 28 -7.57 -8.84 -7.55
CA LEU A 28 -7.74 -7.91 -6.42
C LEU A 28 -6.98 -8.38 -5.18
N ARG A 29 -7.01 -9.69 -4.87
CA ARG A 29 -6.25 -10.26 -3.74
C ARG A 29 -4.74 -10.09 -3.87
N GLU A 30 -4.20 -10.29 -5.06
CA GLU A 30 -2.76 -10.11 -5.30
C GLU A 30 -2.38 -8.62 -5.27
N LEU A 31 -3.20 -7.77 -5.88
CA LEU A 31 -2.99 -6.31 -5.87
C LEU A 31 -3.23 -5.66 -4.49
N ALA A 32 -4.06 -6.25 -3.66
CA ALA A 32 -4.23 -5.82 -2.27
C ALA A 32 -2.96 -6.03 -1.41
N ARG A 33 -2.07 -6.92 -1.84
CA ARG A 33 -0.82 -7.21 -1.13
C ARG A 33 0.35 -6.37 -1.62
N SER A 34 0.39 -6.10 -2.92
CA SER A 34 1.51 -5.40 -3.55
C SER A 34 1.11 -4.92 -4.94
N ASP A 35 1.67 -3.82 -5.40
CA ASP A 35 1.59 -3.41 -6.79
C ASP A 35 2.31 -4.45 -7.66
N ARG A 36 1.71 -4.80 -8.81
CA ARG A 36 2.16 -5.88 -9.69
C ARG A 36 2.16 -5.47 -11.16
N GLN A 37 3.11 -6.01 -11.90
CA GLN A 37 3.10 -6.01 -13.36
C GLN A 37 2.18 -7.12 -13.91
N VAL A 38 1.69 -6.96 -15.15
CA VAL A 38 0.83 -7.98 -15.80
C VAL A 38 1.50 -9.36 -15.80
N ARG A 39 2.80 -9.42 -16.10
CA ARG A 39 3.57 -10.65 -16.11
C ARG A 39 3.55 -11.37 -14.76
N GLU A 40 3.70 -10.63 -13.66
CA GLU A 40 3.63 -11.19 -12.31
C GLU A 40 2.23 -11.73 -12.01
N LEU A 41 1.19 -10.97 -12.36
CA LEU A 41 -0.20 -11.38 -12.18
C LEU A 41 -0.55 -12.62 -13.00
N THR A 42 -0.01 -12.74 -14.21
CA THR A 42 -0.13 -13.94 -15.06
C THR A 42 0.43 -15.16 -14.35
N ASN A 43 1.64 -15.06 -13.81
CA ASN A 43 2.30 -16.14 -13.08
C ASN A 43 1.56 -16.50 -11.78
N LEU A 44 1.18 -15.48 -10.99
CA LEU A 44 0.52 -15.68 -9.68
C LEU A 44 -0.89 -16.26 -9.80
N THR A 45 -1.62 -15.93 -10.88
CA THR A 45 -2.99 -16.40 -11.07
C THR A 45 -3.09 -17.65 -11.93
N GLY A 46 -2.02 -18.02 -12.65
CA GLY A 46 -2.02 -19.13 -13.60
C GLY A 46 -2.89 -18.87 -14.83
N ASN A 47 -3.28 -17.63 -15.12
CA ASN A 47 -4.14 -17.29 -16.24
C ASN A 47 -3.34 -16.71 -17.41
N PRO A 48 -3.74 -16.95 -18.69
CA PRO A 48 -3.09 -16.34 -19.84
C PRO A 48 -3.14 -14.82 -19.81
N GLN A 49 -2.07 -14.16 -20.28
CA GLN A 49 -1.93 -12.71 -20.27
C GLN A 49 -3.12 -11.95 -20.90
N PRO A 50 -3.71 -12.38 -22.04
CA PRO A 50 -4.88 -11.70 -22.61
C PRO A 50 -6.08 -11.67 -21.66
N LEU A 51 -6.31 -12.77 -20.93
CA LEU A 51 -7.40 -12.88 -19.95
C LEU A 51 -7.14 -11.98 -18.74
N VAL A 52 -5.91 -11.97 -18.21
CA VAL A 52 -5.49 -11.08 -17.13
C VAL A 52 -5.70 -9.61 -17.53
N SER A 53 -5.22 -9.22 -18.72
CA SER A 53 -5.35 -7.86 -19.25
C SER A 53 -6.80 -7.44 -19.43
N TYR A 54 -7.66 -8.33 -19.94
CA TYR A 54 -9.09 -8.09 -20.06
C TYR A 54 -9.73 -7.79 -18.69
N HIS A 55 -9.47 -8.64 -17.68
CA HIS A 55 -10.05 -8.46 -16.35
C HIS A 55 -9.48 -7.23 -15.62
N LEU A 56 -8.21 -6.90 -15.80
CA LEU A 56 -7.62 -5.65 -15.31
C LEU A 56 -8.30 -4.43 -15.95
N GLY A 57 -8.61 -4.49 -17.24
CA GLY A 57 -9.38 -3.45 -17.93
C GLY A 57 -10.76 -3.23 -17.31
N ARG A 58 -11.47 -4.32 -16.95
CA ARG A 58 -12.78 -4.26 -16.27
C ARG A 58 -12.67 -3.64 -14.87
N LEU A 59 -11.64 -4.01 -14.10
CA LEU A 59 -11.39 -3.46 -12.77
C LEU A 59 -11.01 -1.98 -12.83
N ARG A 60 -10.22 -1.57 -13.85
CA ARG A 60 -9.87 -0.16 -14.08
C ARG A 60 -11.07 0.69 -14.46
N ALA A 61 -11.93 0.19 -15.33
CA ALA A 61 -13.17 0.88 -15.72
C ALA A 61 -14.08 1.14 -14.52
N ALA A 62 -14.04 0.27 -13.51
CA ALA A 62 -14.77 0.43 -12.24
C ALA A 62 -13.99 1.20 -11.17
N GLN A 63 -12.83 1.75 -11.50
CA GLN A 63 -11.96 2.50 -10.59
C GLN A 63 -11.48 1.71 -9.34
N LEU A 64 -11.47 0.37 -9.42
CA LEU A 64 -10.95 -0.50 -8.35
C LEU A 64 -9.45 -0.75 -8.48
N VAL A 65 -8.89 -0.49 -9.66
CA VAL A 65 -7.49 -0.67 -9.98
C VAL A 65 -7.02 0.49 -10.85
N SER A 66 -5.85 1.02 -10.56
CA SER A 66 -5.14 1.96 -11.42
C SER A 66 -3.93 1.30 -12.08
N ALA A 67 -3.34 1.95 -13.08
CA ALA A 67 -2.11 1.50 -13.70
C ALA A 67 -1.17 2.69 -13.94
N ARG A 68 0.11 2.49 -13.66
CA ARG A 68 1.16 3.48 -13.83
C ARG A 68 2.37 2.85 -14.51
N ARG A 69 2.99 3.56 -15.45
CA ARG A 69 4.23 3.11 -16.09
C ARG A 69 5.37 3.03 -15.06
N SER A 70 6.20 2.02 -15.21
CA SER A 70 7.41 1.86 -14.41
C SER A 70 8.33 3.07 -14.56
N SER A 71 8.86 3.57 -13.45
CA SER A 71 9.87 4.62 -13.43
C SER A 71 11.29 4.08 -13.66
N ALA A 72 11.45 2.74 -13.74
CA ALA A 72 12.73 2.11 -14.01
C ALA A 72 13.04 2.08 -15.51
N ASP A 73 12.11 1.57 -16.33
CA ASP A 73 12.33 1.38 -17.77
C ASP A 73 11.23 1.96 -18.68
N GLY A 74 10.10 2.38 -18.11
CA GLY A 74 8.97 2.97 -18.84
C GLY A 74 8.20 1.98 -19.73
N ARG A 75 8.63 0.72 -19.86
CA ARG A 75 8.00 -0.30 -20.72
C ARG A 75 6.87 -1.01 -20.01
N ASP A 76 7.10 -1.43 -18.79
CA ASP A 76 6.15 -2.12 -17.97
C ASP A 76 5.20 -1.14 -17.24
N ALA A 77 4.03 -1.63 -16.87
CA ALA A 77 3.09 -0.90 -16.02
C ALA A 77 2.83 -1.68 -14.73
N TYR A 78 2.86 -0.96 -13.61
CA TYR A 78 2.41 -1.46 -12.32
C TYR A 78 0.93 -1.18 -12.13
N TYR A 79 0.21 -2.19 -11.70
CA TYR A 79 -1.20 -2.13 -11.33
C TYR A 79 -1.31 -2.05 -9.81
N THR A 80 -2.21 -1.19 -9.32
CA THR A 80 -2.43 -0.89 -7.92
C THR A 80 -3.92 -1.02 -7.62
N ALA A 81 -4.30 -1.72 -6.54
CA ALA A 81 -5.68 -1.74 -6.07
C ALA A 81 -5.99 -0.49 -5.25
N ASP A 82 -7.14 0.12 -5.49
CA ASP A 82 -7.71 1.15 -4.62
C ASP A 82 -8.43 0.46 -3.45
N LEU A 83 -7.69 0.20 -2.36
CA LEU A 83 -8.23 -0.49 -1.19
C LEU A 83 -9.24 0.36 -0.43
N ALA A 84 -9.11 1.69 -0.45
CA ALA A 84 -10.08 2.58 0.17
C ALA A 84 -11.42 2.45 -0.53
N ARG A 85 -11.42 2.56 -1.85
CA ARG A 85 -12.62 2.39 -2.68
C ARG A 85 -13.23 0.99 -2.54
N CYS A 86 -12.42 -0.06 -2.52
CA CYS A 86 -12.89 -1.42 -2.27
C CYS A 86 -13.58 -1.54 -0.90
N GLY A 87 -12.99 -0.93 0.14
CA GLY A 87 -13.55 -0.92 1.50
C GLY A 87 -14.89 -0.20 1.58
N GLU A 88 -15.01 1.00 0.98
CA GLU A 88 -16.27 1.75 0.89
C GLU A 88 -17.39 0.94 0.23
N LEU A 89 -17.08 0.31 -0.90
CA LEU A 89 -18.07 -0.47 -1.65
C LEU A 89 -18.48 -1.76 -0.93
N LEU A 90 -17.55 -2.40 -0.20
CA LEU A 90 -17.87 -3.53 0.67
C LEU A 90 -18.77 -3.11 1.83
N ALA A 91 -18.45 -2.00 2.49
CA ALA A 91 -19.25 -1.46 3.57
C ALA A 91 -20.67 -1.09 3.10
N ALA A 92 -20.79 -0.44 1.94
CA ALA A 92 -22.07 -0.12 1.33
C ALA A 92 -22.87 -1.38 0.96
N ALA A 93 -22.20 -2.42 0.43
CA ALA A 93 -22.84 -3.70 0.14
C ALA A 93 -23.32 -4.41 1.41
N GLY A 94 -22.53 -4.38 2.48
CA GLY A 94 -22.92 -4.90 3.79
C GLY A 94 -24.12 -4.17 4.37
N ALA A 95 -24.10 -2.85 4.37
CA ALA A 95 -25.20 -2.01 4.87
C ALA A 95 -26.50 -2.20 4.04
N ALA A 96 -26.39 -2.48 2.75
CA ALA A 96 -27.53 -2.78 1.90
C ALA A 96 -28.20 -4.13 2.23
N LEU A 97 -27.44 -5.09 2.78
CA LEU A 97 -28.00 -6.36 3.28
C LEU A 97 -28.62 -6.18 4.67
N HIS A 98 -27.93 -5.54 5.59
CA HIS A 98 -28.41 -5.30 6.95
C HIS A 98 -27.60 -4.17 7.61
N PRO A 99 -28.23 -3.22 8.32
CA PRO A 99 -27.54 -2.10 8.96
C PRO A 99 -26.39 -2.52 9.89
N ALA A 100 -26.52 -3.66 10.58
CA ALA A 100 -25.47 -4.19 11.45
C ALA A 100 -24.23 -4.74 10.72
N LEU A 101 -24.26 -4.88 9.40
CA LEU A 101 -23.12 -5.26 8.54
C LEU A 101 -22.40 -4.03 7.96
N GLY A 102 -22.83 -2.82 8.32
CA GLY A 102 -22.08 -1.60 8.06
C GLY A 102 -20.76 -1.56 8.82
N PRO A 103 -19.92 -0.54 8.62
CA PRO A 103 -18.57 -0.46 9.18
C PRO A 103 -18.60 -0.40 10.71
N GLY A 104 -18.54 -1.56 11.35
CA GLY A 104 -18.24 -1.75 12.76
C GLY A 104 -16.83 -2.33 12.87
N GLN A 105 -15.94 -1.67 13.61
CA GLN A 105 -14.55 -2.10 13.71
C GLN A 105 -14.41 -3.36 14.57
N PRO A 106 -13.86 -4.47 14.04
CA PRO A 106 -13.31 -5.52 14.90
C PRO A 106 -12.02 -4.99 15.52
N GLN A 107 -12.02 -4.84 16.83
CA GLN A 107 -10.80 -4.55 17.58
C GLN A 107 -9.94 -5.82 17.59
N ALA A 108 -8.85 -5.81 16.82
CA ALA A 108 -7.90 -6.92 16.84
C ALA A 108 -7.09 -6.90 18.15
N PRO A 109 -6.79 -8.08 18.74
CA PRO A 109 -5.92 -8.15 19.91
C PRO A 109 -4.53 -7.60 19.58
N ALA A 110 -3.94 -6.81 20.49
CA ALA A 110 -2.62 -6.25 20.32
C ALA A 110 -1.57 -7.38 20.21
N PRO A 111 -0.62 -7.32 19.28
CA PRO A 111 0.45 -8.30 19.15
C PRO A 111 1.37 -8.24 20.38
N GLN A 112 1.90 -9.39 20.80
CA GLN A 112 2.78 -9.50 21.98
C GLN A 112 4.16 -8.83 21.77
N ALA A 113 4.59 -8.62 20.54
CA ALA A 113 5.80 -7.89 20.18
C ALA A 113 5.59 -7.09 18.90
N PRO A 114 6.15 -5.85 18.79
CA PRO A 114 5.97 -5.02 17.60
C PRO A 114 6.65 -5.65 16.37
N ALA A 115 5.94 -5.68 15.26
CA ALA A 115 6.50 -6.12 13.99
C ALA A 115 7.54 -5.10 13.47
N ARG A 116 8.70 -5.56 13.00
CA ARG A 116 9.71 -4.70 12.39
C ARG A 116 9.41 -4.51 10.91
N VAL A 117 9.30 -3.27 10.46
CA VAL A 117 8.92 -2.87 9.09
C VAL A 117 9.97 -1.94 8.51
N LEU A 118 10.55 -2.29 7.36
CA LEU A 118 11.54 -1.47 6.67
C LEU A 118 10.94 -0.88 5.38
N PHE A 119 10.95 0.45 5.26
CA PHE A 119 10.54 1.17 4.06
C PHE A 119 11.76 1.61 3.25
N LEU A 120 11.79 1.29 1.96
CA LEU A 120 12.91 1.57 1.07
C LEU A 120 12.48 2.45 -0.10
N CYS A 121 13.29 3.48 -0.41
CA CYS A 121 13.22 4.22 -1.66
C CYS A 121 14.64 4.55 -2.15
N THR A 122 14.80 5.23 -3.29
CA THR A 122 16.15 5.56 -3.78
C THR A 122 16.89 6.49 -2.83
N GLY A 123 16.30 7.63 -2.46
CA GLY A 123 17.00 8.73 -1.77
C GLY A 123 16.86 8.75 -0.26
N ASN A 124 15.93 8.02 0.35
CA ASN A 124 15.57 8.14 1.77
C ASN A 124 15.38 9.59 2.27
N GLY A 125 15.03 10.51 1.36
CA GLY A 125 14.80 11.92 1.67
C GLY A 125 13.33 12.33 1.63
N ALA A 126 12.45 11.48 1.07
CA ALA A 126 11.02 11.76 0.94
C ALA A 126 10.18 10.51 1.28
N ARG A 127 9.83 9.69 0.27
CA ARG A 127 8.85 8.60 0.37
C ARG A 127 9.04 7.69 1.59
N SER A 128 10.21 7.12 1.76
CA SER A 128 10.47 6.17 2.86
C SER A 128 10.52 6.84 4.24
N GLN A 129 10.97 8.09 4.33
CA GLN A 129 10.91 8.86 5.57
C GLN A 129 9.47 9.21 5.95
N MET A 130 8.63 9.57 4.96
CA MET A 130 7.21 9.80 5.20
C MET A 130 6.50 8.51 5.64
N ALA A 131 6.75 7.39 4.96
CA ALA A 131 6.16 6.10 5.31
C ALA A 131 6.55 5.64 6.72
N GLU A 132 7.85 5.75 7.08
CA GLU A 132 8.34 5.46 8.45
C GLU A 132 7.59 6.30 9.49
N ALA A 133 7.50 7.61 9.28
CA ALA A 133 6.89 8.53 10.21
C ALA A 133 5.37 8.28 10.40
N LEU A 134 4.66 8.06 9.29
CA LEU A 134 3.23 7.76 9.29
C LEU A 134 2.93 6.41 9.94
N ALA A 135 3.70 5.37 9.62
CA ALA A 135 3.54 4.05 10.23
C ALA A 135 3.82 4.07 11.74
N GLN A 136 4.87 4.77 12.18
CA GLN A 136 5.17 4.94 13.61
C GLN A 136 3.99 5.61 14.34
N ARG A 137 3.49 6.74 13.79
CA ARG A 137 2.36 7.47 14.38
C ARG A 137 1.09 6.62 14.44
N GLY A 138 0.74 5.98 13.30
CA GLY A 138 -0.53 5.25 13.17
C GLY A 138 -0.55 3.91 13.89
N SER A 139 0.61 3.38 14.29
CA SER A 139 0.71 2.01 14.79
C SER A 139 0.28 1.81 16.24
N GLY A 140 0.24 2.86 17.07
CA GLY A 140 0.02 2.67 18.49
C GLY A 140 0.97 1.67 19.18
N GLY A 141 2.20 1.52 18.65
CA GLY A 141 3.18 0.55 19.15
C GLY A 141 3.13 -0.83 18.46
N LEU A 142 2.22 -1.05 17.52
CA LEU A 142 2.09 -2.30 16.76
C LEU A 142 3.32 -2.62 15.90
N VAL A 143 4.02 -1.58 15.41
CA VAL A 143 5.21 -1.76 14.59
C VAL A 143 6.36 -0.89 15.04
N GLN A 144 7.59 -1.39 14.83
CA GLN A 144 8.82 -0.60 14.77
C GLN A 144 9.14 -0.35 13.30
N ALA A 145 8.94 0.89 12.85
CA ALA A 145 9.17 1.26 11.47
C ALA A 145 10.58 1.85 11.29
N PHE A 146 11.22 1.51 10.18
CA PHE A 146 12.53 1.96 9.76
C PHE A 146 12.48 2.40 8.30
N SER A 147 13.43 3.23 7.87
CA SER A 147 13.56 3.59 6.46
C SER A 147 15.01 3.67 6.02
N ALA A 148 15.25 3.39 4.73
CA ALA A 148 16.56 3.53 4.10
C ALA A 148 16.45 3.81 2.59
N GLY A 149 17.60 4.09 1.97
CA GLY A 149 17.70 4.30 0.54
C GLY A 149 18.94 3.65 -0.08
N SER A 150 18.88 3.38 -1.39
CA SER A 150 20.04 2.88 -2.13
C SER A 150 21.08 3.97 -2.43
N HIS A 151 20.65 5.24 -2.48
CA HIS A 151 21.48 6.42 -2.71
C HIS A 151 20.97 7.56 -1.81
N PRO A 152 21.34 7.57 -0.52
CA PRO A 152 20.83 8.55 0.45
C PRO A 152 21.08 9.99 0.02
N ARG A 153 20.08 10.83 0.21
CA ARG A 153 20.12 12.28 0.00
C ARG A 153 19.57 12.97 1.24
N SER A 154 19.85 14.25 1.40
CA SER A 154 19.26 15.04 2.48
C SER A 154 17.73 14.95 2.51
N LEU A 155 17.16 15.08 3.70
CA LEU A 155 15.73 15.14 3.88
C LEU A 155 15.16 16.35 3.11
N HIS A 156 14.16 16.11 2.27
CA HIS A 156 13.59 17.16 1.43
C HIS A 156 12.78 18.15 2.27
N PRO A 157 12.88 19.49 2.04
CA PRO A 157 12.13 20.47 2.82
C PRO A 157 10.63 20.18 2.84
N ASN A 158 10.04 19.80 1.71
CA ASN A 158 8.63 19.44 1.61
C ASN A 158 8.26 18.18 2.39
N THR A 159 9.19 17.27 2.65
CA THR A 159 8.96 16.12 3.56
C THR A 159 8.73 16.63 4.99
N ILE A 160 9.58 17.55 5.44
CA ILE A 160 9.45 18.16 6.76
C ILE A 160 8.11 18.91 6.86
N ARG A 161 7.81 19.75 5.86
CA ARG A 161 6.60 20.57 5.81
C ARG A 161 5.32 19.72 5.84
N VAL A 162 5.20 18.74 4.97
CA VAL A 162 3.98 17.92 4.85
C VAL A 162 3.73 17.03 6.08
N LEU A 163 4.79 16.60 6.77
CA LEU A 163 4.68 15.83 8.01
C LEU A 163 4.38 16.74 9.21
N ALA A 164 4.97 17.96 9.26
CA ALA A 164 4.64 18.96 10.29
C ALA A 164 3.15 19.36 10.25
N GLU A 165 2.56 19.53 9.07
CA GLU A 165 1.11 19.75 8.90
C GLU A 165 0.26 18.60 9.47
N ARG A 166 0.83 17.41 9.59
CA ARG A 166 0.20 16.23 10.20
C ARG A 166 0.59 16.02 11.67
N GLY A 167 1.27 17.01 12.27
CA GLY A 167 1.71 16.95 13.67
C GLY A 167 2.90 15.99 13.90
N ILE A 168 3.70 15.70 12.87
CA ILE A 168 4.88 14.83 12.98
C ILE A 168 6.13 15.65 12.73
N ASP A 169 6.99 15.77 13.76
CA ASP A 169 8.30 16.42 13.63
C ASP A 169 9.36 15.41 13.18
N VAL A 170 9.97 15.70 12.04
CA VAL A 170 11.07 14.89 11.46
C VAL A 170 12.34 15.71 11.26
N ARG A 171 12.39 16.92 11.76
CA ARG A 171 13.61 17.76 11.75
C ARG A 171 14.71 17.04 12.49
N GLY A 172 15.89 17.00 11.93
CA GLY A 172 17.01 16.24 12.51
C GLY A 172 17.08 14.76 12.13
N ARG A 173 16.09 14.20 11.42
CA ARG A 173 16.26 12.88 10.82
C ARG A 173 17.28 12.94 9.69
N VAL A 174 18.10 11.90 9.61
CA VAL A 174 19.12 11.74 8.56
C VAL A 174 18.74 10.60 7.62
N ALA A 175 19.13 10.73 6.36
CA ALA A 175 18.99 9.65 5.39
C ALA A 175 19.99 8.52 5.71
N LYS A 176 19.51 7.28 5.60
CA LYS A 176 20.27 6.06 5.92
C LYS A 176 20.43 5.22 4.65
N HIS A 177 21.64 4.67 4.45
CA HIS A 177 21.85 3.73 3.37
C HIS A 177 21.30 2.35 3.75
N LEU A 178 20.75 1.63 2.76
CA LEU A 178 20.16 0.32 2.99
C LEU A 178 21.14 -0.72 3.59
N SER A 179 22.44 -0.57 3.33
CA SER A 179 23.48 -1.45 3.92
C SER A 179 23.52 -1.41 5.44
N ALA A 180 23.02 -0.35 6.08
CA ALA A 180 22.93 -0.27 7.53
C ALA A 180 21.96 -1.30 8.13
N PHE A 181 21.12 -1.92 7.32
CA PHE A 181 20.07 -2.84 7.75
C PHE A 181 20.18 -4.26 7.17
N THR A 182 21.23 -4.56 6.39
CA THR A 182 21.35 -5.87 5.70
C THR A 182 21.54 -7.05 6.65
N ALA A 183 22.01 -6.82 7.88
CA ALA A 183 22.12 -7.84 8.92
C ALA A 183 20.86 -7.94 9.81
N ASP A 184 19.93 -7.01 9.68
CA ASP A 184 18.74 -6.93 10.52
C ASP A 184 17.62 -7.83 10.02
N ARG A 185 16.84 -8.37 10.97
CA ARG A 185 15.63 -9.14 10.65
C ARG A 185 14.42 -8.23 10.66
N PHE A 186 13.60 -8.31 9.59
CA PHE A 186 12.34 -7.61 9.45
C PHE A 186 11.21 -8.60 9.21
N GLY A 187 10.01 -8.26 9.66
CA GLY A 187 8.79 -8.98 9.28
C GLY A 187 8.31 -8.56 7.88
N TYR A 188 8.55 -7.29 7.54
CA TYR A 188 8.12 -6.70 6.27
C TYR A 188 9.22 -5.79 5.71
N VAL A 189 9.46 -5.90 4.40
CA VAL A 189 10.29 -4.97 3.62
C VAL A 189 9.44 -4.39 2.51
N ILE A 190 9.30 -3.07 2.48
CA ILE A 190 8.40 -2.36 1.58
C ILE A 190 9.22 -1.43 0.70
N THR A 191 9.29 -1.74 -0.59
CA THR A 191 9.94 -0.88 -1.59
C THR A 191 8.94 0.12 -2.13
N LEU A 192 9.28 1.43 -2.10
CA LEU A 192 8.39 2.55 -2.44
C LEU A 192 8.66 3.15 -3.82
N CYS A 193 9.61 2.62 -4.57
CA CYS A 193 9.84 3.00 -5.96
C CYS A 193 10.41 1.82 -6.74
N ASP A 194 10.16 1.83 -8.04
CA ASP A 194 10.52 0.72 -8.93
C ASP A 194 12.04 0.52 -8.96
N ARG A 195 12.83 1.61 -8.96
CA ARG A 195 14.29 1.54 -8.98
C ARG A 195 14.89 0.82 -7.76
N VAL A 196 14.42 1.12 -6.54
CA VAL A 196 14.94 0.44 -5.34
C VAL A 196 14.48 -1.01 -5.28
N ARG A 197 13.35 -1.35 -5.89
CA ARG A 197 12.89 -2.73 -6.00
C ARG A 197 13.89 -3.62 -6.75
N GLU A 198 14.48 -3.11 -7.83
CA GLU A 198 15.43 -3.86 -8.67
C GLU A 198 16.77 -4.14 -7.98
N VAL A 199 17.16 -3.26 -7.04
CA VAL A 199 18.44 -3.37 -6.31
C VAL A 199 18.26 -3.76 -4.83
N CYS A 200 17.03 -4.15 -4.44
CA CYS A 200 16.73 -4.52 -3.06
C CYS A 200 17.47 -5.82 -2.69
N PRO A 201 18.33 -5.80 -1.67
CA PRO A 201 19.02 -7.01 -1.24
C PRO A 201 18.06 -7.98 -0.56
N GLU A 202 18.48 -9.23 -0.43
CA GLU A 202 17.82 -10.18 0.46
C GLU A 202 18.12 -9.82 1.92
N PHE A 203 17.10 -9.91 2.77
CA PHE A 203 17.20 -9.68 4.20
C PHE A 203 17.05 -10.99 4.98
N PRO A 204 17.77 -11.13 6.12
CA PRO A 204 17.68 -12.32 6.96
C PRO A 204 16.24 -12.56 7.47
N GLY A 205 15.84 -13.83 7.58
CA GLY A 205 14.55 -14.21 8.15
C GLY A 205 13.38 -14.18 7.16
N HIS A 206 13.64 -14.09 5.87
CA HIS A 206 12.65 -14.15 4.80
C HIS A 206 11.44 -13.21 5.03
N PRO A 207 11.66 -11.89 5.10
CA PRO A 207 10.58 -10.93 5.32
C PRO A 207 9.53 -10.99 4.21
N ARG A 208 8.33 -10.54 4.51
CA ARG A 208 7.32 -10.31 3.47
C ARG A 208 7.71 -9.09 2.65
N HIS A 209 8.03 -9.31 1.37
CA HIS A 209 8.32 -8.24 0.43
C HIS A 209 7.03 -7.69 -0.17
N ILE A 210 6.87 -6.37 -0.04
CA ILE A 210 5.74 -5.61 -0.60
C ILE A 210 6.33 -4.52 -1.50
N HIS A 211 5.70 -4.28 -2.61
CA HIS A 211 6.07 -3.17 -3.49
C HIS A 211 4.91 -2.19 -3.63
N TRP A 212 5.20 -0.91 -3.35
CA TRP A 212 4.32 0.23 -3.62
C TRP A 212 4.99 1.13 -4.65
N SER A 213 4.47 1.12 -5.86
CA SER A 213 5.03 1.89 -6.96
C SER A 213 4.59 3.36 -6.85
N ILE A 214 5.28 4.14 -6.02
CA ILE A 214 4.95 5.56 -5.74
C ILE A 214 5.86 6.48 -6.56
N PRO A 215 5.30 7.42 -7.35
CA PRO A 215 6.07 8.43 -8.06
C PRO A 215 6.99 9.22 -7.13
N ASP A 216 8.08 9.78 -7.68
CA ASP A 216 8.93 10.66 -6.89
C ASP A 216 8.29 12.05 -6.79
N PRO A 217 7.83 12.50 -5.60
CA PRO A 217 7.20 13.80 -5.48
C PRO A 217 8.17 14.96 -5.75
N ALA A 218 9.47 14.75 -5.54
CA ALA A 218 10.49 15.78 -5.83
C ALA A 218 10.70 16.00 -7.35
N ALA A 219 10.27 15.06 -8.18
CA ALA A 219 10.36 15.20 -9.65
C ALA A 219 9.10 15.84 -10.27
N ALA A 220 8.13 16.25 -9.46
CA ALA A 220 6.87 16.80 -9.96
C ALA A 220 6.90 18.33 -10.21
N GLY A 221 8.02 18.98 -9.94
CA GLY A 221 8.23 20.42 -10.20
C GLY A 221 9.68 20.85 -10.00
N ASP A 222 10.04 21.97 -10.58
CA ASP A 222 11.42 22.50 -10.55
C ASP A 222 11.74 23.29 -9.27
N THR A 223 10.74 23.60 -8.46
CA THR A 223 10.88 24.29 -7.17
C THR A 223 10.16 23.54 -6.06
N ASP A 224 10.52 23.86 -4.80
CA ASP A 224 9.88 23.28 -3.64
C ASP A 224 8.37 23.59 -3.62
N GLU A 225 7.95 24.80 -3.97
CA GLU A 225 6.55 25.19 -4.06
C GLU A 225 5.81 24.46 -5.18
N ALA A 226 6.40 24.32 -6.35
CA ALA A 226 5.78 23.64 -7.49
C ALA A 226 5.61 22.12 -7.22
N SER A 227 6.54 21.50 -6.50
CA SER A 227 6.48 20.08 -6.14
C SER A 227 5.61 19.79 -4.92
N TYR A 228 5.29 20.80 -4.09
CA TYR A 228 4.60 20.58 -2.81
C TYR A 228 3.26 19.84 -2.91
N PRO A 229 2.36 20.10 -3.89
CA PRO A 229 1.12 19.33 -4.05
C PRO A 229 1.37 17.82 -4.24
N ALA A 230 2.47 17.45 -4.93
CA ALA A 230 2.84 16.04 -5.09
C ALA A 230 3.29 15.40 -3.76
N PHE A 231 3.95 16.16 -2.88
CA PHE A 231 4.27 15.69 -1.53
C PHE A 231 3.02 15.48 -0.70
N GLN A 232 2.02 16.36 -0.81
CA GLN A 232 0.73 16.22 -0.12
C GLN A 232 0.00 14.95 -0.60
N ALA A 233 -0.09 14.75 -1.91
CA ALA A 233 -0.70 13.55 -2.50
C ALA A 233 0.05 12.27 -2.09
N THR A 234 1.38 12.28 -2.13
CA THR A 234 2.22 11.14 -1.71
C THR A 234 2.02 10.82 -0.23
N ALA A 235 1.95 11.85 0.64
CA ALA A 235 1.73 11.62 2.06
C ALA A 235 0.33 11.05 2.34
N ALA A 236 -0.70 11.49 1.63
CA ALA A 236 -2.05 10.95 1.74
C ALA A 236 -2.12 9.48 1.26
N GLU A 237 -1.48 9.17 0.14
CA GLU A 237 -1.38 7.80 -0.38
C GLU A 237 -0.64 6.88 0.61
N LEU A 238 0.50 7.33 1.15
CA LEU A 238 1.27 6.57 2.14
C LEU A 238 0.48 6.38 3.44
N ASP A 239 -0.26 7.38 3.91
CA ASP A 239 -1.09 7.28 5.12
C ASP A 239 -2.17 6.20 4.94
N ALA A 240 -2.87 6.20 3.82
CA ALA A 240 -3.86 5.17 3.50
C ALA A 240 -3.23 3.77 3.42
N ARG A 241 -2.12 3.61 2.67
CA ARG A 241 -1.46 2.30 2.49
C ARG A 241 -0.86 1.78 3.80
N THR A 242 -0.26 2.64 4.62
CA THR A 242 0.23 2.24 5.95
C THR A 242 -0.92 1.84 6.87
N GLY A 243 -2.06 2.51 6.83
CA GLY A 243 -3.26 2.12 7.56
C GLY A 243 -3.72 0.69 7.23
N PHE A 244 -3.81 0.34 5.96
CA PHE A 244 -4.14 -1.04 5.53
C PHE A 244 -3.06 -2.05 5.91
N LEU A 245 -1.78 -1.69 5.82
CA LEU A 245 -0.68 -2.54 6.26
C LEU A 245 -0.76 -2.84 7.75
N LEU A 246 -0.97 -1.82 8.57
CA LEU A 246 -1.11 -1.94 10.02
C LEU A 246 -2.31 -2.82 10.40
N ALA A 247 -3.44 -2.66 9.73
CA ALA A 247 -4.60 -3.53 9.92
C ALA A 247 -4.30 -4.99 9.55
N ALA A 248 -3.56 -5.22 8.45
CA ALA A 248 -3.15 -6.56 8.04
C ALA A 248 -2.15 -7.21 9.02
N ILE A 249 -1.22 -6.41 9.58
CA ILE A 249 -0.29 -6.87 10.63
C ILE A 249 -1.07 -7.24 11.89
N ALA A 250 -1.99 -6.40 12.35
CA ALA A 250 -2.82 -6.66 13.52
C ALA A 250 -3.67 -7.94 13.38
N ALA A 251 -4.17 -8.21 12.18
CA ALA A 251 -4.96 -9.41 11.89
C ALA A 251 -4.12 -10.69 11.71
N THR A 252 -2.77 -10.59 11.70
CA THR A 252 -1.90 -11.76 11.52
C THR A 252 -1.60 -12.37 12.90
N PRO A 253 -2.02 -13.62 13.19
CA PRO A 253 -1.68 -14.27 14.44
C PRO A 253 -0.15 -14.40 14.57
N ALA A 254 0.37 -14.20 15.79
CA ALA A 254 1.79 -14.40 16.08
C ALA A 254 2.20 -15.81 15.64
N ARG A 255 3.24 -15.91 14.80
CA ARG A 255 3.82 -17.21 14.46
C ARG A 255 4.36 -17.82 15.76
N SER A 256 3.76 -18.93 16.18
CA SER A 256 4.29 -19.72 17.29
C SER A 256 5.74 -20.09 16.99
N ALA A 257 6.64 -19.78 17.92
CA ALA A 257 8.08 -20.03 17.84
C ALA A 257 8.47 -21.52 17.91
N HIS A 258 7.58 -22.45 17.50
CA HIS A 258 7.72 -23.89 17.68
C HIS A 258 7.79 -24.68 16.36
N GLN A 259 8.33 -24.13 15.29
CA GLN A 259 8.55 -24.92 14.05
C GLN A 259 9.97 -24.72 13.47
N GLU A 260 11.00 -24.69 14.34
CA GLU A 260 12.39 -24.92 13.94
C GLU A 260 13.05 -25.70 15.11
N ALA A 261 12.86 -27.01 15.10
CA ALA A 261 13.70 -27.98 15.79
C ALA A 261 13.96 -29.14 14.82
#